data_988cadbcf82176032beb7cfbd1097065
#
_entry.id   988cadbcf82176032beb7cfbd1097065
#
_cell.length_a   1.000
_cell.length_b   1.000
_cell.length_c   1.000
_cell.angle_alpha   90.00
_cell.angle_beta   90.00
_cell.angle_gamma   90.00
#
_symmetry.space_group_name_H-M   'P 1'
#
loop_
_entity.id
_entity.type
_entity.pdbx_description
1 polymer ?
#
loop_
_entity_poly.entity_id
_entity_poly.type
_entity_poly.pdbx_seq_one_letter_code
_entity_poly.pdbx_strand_id
1 'polypeptide(L)'
;KIKSQKPFFIFPLNFPAKPKVSETYMSHQYSTEQLKHWDMAPDNIHKVYDSGLFFGLTSSKLKNKTEFRKNLQKMIDRGLPQDVAHAAMTTFPARAMQMEKVLGRIQPGYMANLVVTDGNYFNPKSRVTSLWIAGEEHYIAPRHVHDIKGEWKLNVGDISVQLKFSKPNKKKKSSATSAPTSKGL
;
A
#
# COMPACT_ATOMS: atom_id res chain seq x y z
N LYS A 1 -16.13 23.29 -32.05
CA LYS A 1 -15.03 23.70 -31.14
C LYS A 1 -14.67 22.49 -30.29
N ILE A 2 -13.63 21.75 -30.67
CA ILE A 2 -13.04 20.70 -29.83
C ILE A 2 -12.41 21.44 -28.67
N LYS A 3 -12.97 21.35 -27.46
CA LYS A 3 -12.30 21.79 -26.23
C LYS A 3 -11.00 21.00 -26.17
N SER A 4 -9.88 21.69 -26.19
CA SER A 4 -8.56 21.10 -25.96
C SER A 4 -8.59 20.41 -24.60
N GLN A 5 -8.87 19.10 -24.61
CA GLN A 5 -8.81 18.29 -23.39
C GLN A 5 -7.33 18.10 -23.07
N LYS A 6 -6.91 18.54 -21.90
CA LYS A 6 -5.55 18.26 -21.41
C LYS A 6 -5.40 16.72 -21.34
N PRO A 7 -4.30 16.16 -21.84
CA PRO A 7 -4.08 14.72 -21.80
C PRO A 7 -4.02 14.24 -20.33
N PHE A 8 -4.57 13.04 -20.08
CA PHE A 8 -4.45 12.37 -18.80
C PHE A 8 -3.38 11.27 -18.89
N PHE A 9 -2.42 11.30 -18.00
CA PHE A 9 -1.32 10.34 -17.96
C PHE A 9 -1.52 9.34 -16.84
N ILE A 10 -1.08 8.10 -17.07
CA ILE A 10 -1.06 7.05 -16.03
C ILE A 10 0.39 6.63 -15.81
N PHE A 11 0.92 6.88 -14.63
CA PHE A 11 2.30 6.59 -14.28
C PHE A 11 2.41 5.32 -13.44
N PRO A 12 3.20 4.33 -13.89
CA PRO A 12 3.59 3.22 -13.05
C PRO A 12 4.65 3.66 -12.03
N LEU A 13 4.50 3.24 -10.78
CA LEU A 13 5.45 3.54 -9.70
C LEU A 13 6.65 2.58 -9.67
N ASN A 14 7.17 2.19 -10.83
CA ASN A 14 8.34 1.35 -10.96
C ASN A 14 9.59 2.19 -11.18
N PHE A 15 10.27 2.56 -10.12
CA PHE A 15 11.52 3.30 -10.22
C PHE A 15 12.71 2.39 -10.54
N PRO A 16 13.76 2.92 -11.20
CA PRO A 16 14.99 2.20 -11.43
C PRO A 16 15.60 1.69 -10.11
N ALA A 17 16.20 0.51 -10.15
CA ALA A 17 16.90 -0.05 -9.01
C ALA A 17 18.09 0.83 -8.61
N LYS A 18 18.37 0.90 -7.30
CA LYS A 18 19.54 1.65 -6.80
C LYS A 18 20.81 1.09 -7.40
N PRO A 19 21.66 1.93 -8.05
CA PRO A 19 22.96 1.51 -8.55
C PRO A 19 23.86 1.00 -7.42
N LYS A 20 24.61 -0.06 -7.68
CA LYS A 20 25.58 -0.62 -6.73
C LYS A 20 26.90 0.14 -6.83
N VAL A 21 27.00 1.27 -6.17
CA VAL A 21 28.20 2.15 -6.19
C VAL A 21 29.00 2.12 -4.89
N SER A 22 28.73 1.15 -4.01
CA SER A 22 29.39 1.03 -2.71
C SER A 22 30.87 0.64 -2.80
N GLU A 23 31.29 0.03 -3.92
CA GLU A 23 32.66 -0.35 -4.17
C GLU A 23 33.24 0.53 -5.28
N THR A 24 34.46 1.05 -5.10
CA THR A 24 35.09 2.00 -6.02
C THR A 24 35.13 1.51 -7.47
N TYR A 25 35.41 0.23 -7.70
CA TYR A 25 35.43 -0.31 -9.06
C TYR A 25 34.04 -0.44 -9.69
N MET A 26 32.98 -0.63 -8.88
CA MET A 26 31.60 -0.73 -9.34
C MET A 26 31.05 0.64 -9.78
N SER A 27 31.55 1.73 -9.22
CA SER A 27 31.11 3.08 -9.58
C SER A 27 31.41 3.42 -11.03
N HIS A 28 32.52 2.90 -11.59
CA HIS A 28 32.91 3.12 -12.99
C HIS A 28 32.01 2.40 -14.02
N GLN A 29 31.15 1.48 -13.58
CA GLN A 29 30.21 0.76 -14.45
C GLN A 29 28.95 1.56 -14.80
N TYR A 30 28.72 2.67 -14.13
CA TYR A 30 27.54 3.51 -14.34
C TYR A 30 27.93 4.85 -14.97
N SER A 31 27.25 5.20 -16.06
CA SER A 31 27.40 6.55 -16.62
C SER A 31 26.71 7.61 -15.75
N THR A 32 27.13 8.85 -15.88
CA THR A 32 26.51 9.98 -15.19
C THR A 32 25.01 10.10 -15.54
N GLU A 33 24.64 9.80 -16.77
CA GLU A 33 23.22 9.79 -17.22
C GLU A 33 22.41 8.73 -16.51
N GLN A 34 22.96 7.52 -16.33
CA GLN A 34 22.30 6.44 -15.61
C GLN A 34 22.07 6.80 -14.14
N LEU A 35 23.06 7.41 -13.49
CA LEU A 35 22.94 7.87 -12.11
C LEU A 35 21.91 9.01 -11.97
N LYS A 36 21.95 9.99 -12.87
CA LYS A 36 20.96 11.08 -12.93
C LYS A 36 19.56 10.53 -13.19
N HIS A 37 19.40 9.61 -14.13
CA HIS A 37 18.11 8.98 -14.42
C HIS A 37 17.53 8.27 -13.18
N TRP A 38 18.37 7.50 -12.48
CA TRP A 38 17.95 6.85 -11.24
C TRP A 38 17.55 7.86 -10.15
N ASP A 39 18.35 8.89 -9.95
CA ASP A 39 18.11 9.89 -8.91
C ASP A 39 16.86 10.73 -9.20
N MET A 40 16.68 11.16 -10.44
CA MET A 40 15.59 12.07 -10.85
C MET A 40 14.26 11.34 -11.17
N ALA A 41 14.26 10.03 -11.27
CA ALA A 41 13.06 9.28 -11.65
C ALA A 41 11.85 9.54 -10.73
N PRO A 42 11.99 9.64 -9.39
CA PRO A 42 10.88 9.99 -8.51
C PRO A 42 10.37 11.43 -8.68
N ASP A 43 11.23 12.37 -9.13
CA ASP A 43 10.89 13.78 -9.25
C ASP A 43 10.03 14.09 -10.51
N ASN A 44 10.06 13.18 -11.50
CA ASN A 44 9.38 13.41 -12.78
C ASN A 44 7.87 13.64 -12.62
N ILE A 45 7.24 12.95 -11.68
CA ILE A 45 5.80 13.08 -11.44
C ILE A 45 5.46 14.45 -10.84
N HIS A 46 6.32 14.96 -9.95
CA HIS A 46 6.18 16.32 -9.42
C HIS A 46 6.27 17.37 -10.55
N LYS A 47 7.22 17.25 -11.47
CA LYS A 47 7.36 18.14 -12.62
C LYS A 47 6.15 18.10 -13.55
N VAL A 48 5.51 16.94 -13.71
CA VAL A 48 4.26 16.81 -14.46
C VAL A 48 3.13 17.57 -13.76
N TYR A 49 3.06 17.47 -12.45
CA TYR A 49 2.09 18.24 -11.65
C TYR A 49 2.31 19.75 -11.80
N ASP A 50 3.54 20.23 -11.68
CA ASP A 50 3.89 21.65 -11.82
C ASP A 50 3.54 22.20 -13.22
N SER A 51 3.53 21.34 -14.24
CA SER A 51 3.06 21.69 -15.58
C SER A 51 1.53 21.81 -15.68
N GLY A 52 0.80 21.67 -14.57
CA GLY A 52 -0.67 21.74 -14.51
C GLY A 52 -1.39 20.59 -15.20
N LEU A 53 -0.75 19.43 -15.31
CA LEU A 53 -1.33 18.21 -15.87
C LEU A 53 -1.88 17.31 -14.78
N PHE A 54 -3.00 16.65 -15.10
CA PHE A 54 -3.59 15.63 -14.23
C PHE A 54 -3.07 14.24 -14.60
N PHE A 55 -2.89 13.39 -13.58
CA PHE A 55 -2.38 12.05 -13.79
C PHE A 55 -2.96 11.06 -12.78
N GLY A 56 -2.90 9.80 -13.12
CA GLY A 56 -3.20 8.67 -12.22
C GLY A 56 -1.95 7.86 -11.94
N LEU A 57 -1.97 7.12 -10.84
CA LEU A 57 -0.90 6.23 -10.43
C LEU A 57 -1.35 4.77 -10.59
N THR A 58 -0.43 3.91 -11.03
CA THR A 58 -0.72 2.48 -11.19
C THR A 58 0.38 1.61 -10.60
N SER A 59 -0.01 0.44 -10.11
CA SER A 59 0.92 -0.61 -9.67
C SER A 59 1.36 -1.54 -10.82
N SER A 60 0.94 -1.24 -12.05
CA SER A 60 1.38 -1.97 -13.24
C SER A 60 2.91 -1.91 -13.34
N LYS A 61 3.53 -2.96 -13.89
CA LYS A 61 5.00 -3.12 -14.00
C LYS A 61 5.76 -3.19 -12.66
N LEU A 62 5.11 -3.14 -11.50
CA LEU A 62 5.75 -3.48 -10.23
C LEU A 62 5.86 -5.00 -10.10
N LYS A 63 7.09 -5.51 -9.89
CA LYS A 63 7.33 -6.93 -9.59
C LYS A 63 6.64 -7.34 -8.29
N ASN A 64 6.72 -6.47 -7.27
CA ASN A 64 6.05 -6.63 -6.00
C ASN A 64 5.11 -5.45 -5.76
N LYS A 65 3.81 -5.70 -5.74
CA LYS A 65 2.78 -4.65 -5.53
C LYS A 65 2.85 -4.02 -4.14
N THR A 66 3.46 -4.67 -3.17
CA THR A 66 3.66 -4.10 -1.82
C THR A 66 4.62 -2.91 -1.84
N GLU A 67 5.46 -2.77 -2.88
CA GLU A 67 6.35 -1.63 -3.06
C GLU A 67 5.63 -0.36 -3.49
N PHE A 68 4.36 -0.45 -3.92
CA PHE A 68 3.58 0.71 -4.38
C PHE A 68 3.57 1.84 -3.35
N ARG A 69 3.20 1.54 -2.09
CA ARG A 69 3.16 2.56 -1.02
C ARG A 69 4.55 3.11 -0.68
N LYS A 70 5.58 2.26 -0.72
CA LYS A 70 6.97 2.67 -0.49
C LYS A 70 7.45 3.62 -1.59
N ASN A 71 7.10 3.34 -2.83
CA ASN A 71 7.46 4.20 -3.96
C ASN A 71 6.64 5.49 -3.99
N LEU A 72 5.38 5.43 -3.56
CA LEU A 72 4.54 6.60 -3.35
C LEU A 72 5.16 7.54 -2.29
N GLN A 73 5.61 6.98 -1.15
CA GLN A 73 6.30 7.76 -0.13
C GLN A 73 7.56 8.43 -0.68
N LYS A 74 8.36 7.73 -1.50
CA LYS A 74 9.54 8.35 -2.13
C LYS A 74 9.21 9.59 -2.95
N MET A 75 8.09 9.60 -3.68
CA MET A 75 7.69 10.80 -4.44
C MET A 75 7.30 11.95 -3.51
N ILE A 76 6.64 11.65 -2.40
CA ILE A 76 6.28 12.66 -1.38
C ILE A 76 7.56 13.21 -0.74
N ASP A 77 8.51 12.35 -0.38
CA ASP A 77 9.80 12.75 0.18
C ASP A 77 10.63 13.60 -0.79
N ARG A 78 10.36 13.48 -2.11
CA ARG A 78 10.99 14.26 -3.19
C ARG A 78 10.19 15.49 -3.61
N GLY A 79 9.18 15.86 -2.83
CA GLY A 79 8.48 17.15 -2.97
C GLY A 79 7.07 17.08 -3.57
N LEU A 80 6.57 15.91 -3.99
CA LEU A 80 5.18 15.81 -4.42
C LEU A 80 4.25 16.05 -3.21
N PRO A 81 3.35 17.04 -3.24
CA PRO A 81 2.41 17.26 -2.14
C PRO A 81 1.55 16.02 -1.87
N GLN A 82 1.33 15.72 -0.59
CA GLN A 82 0.60 14.52 -0.18
C GLN A 82 -0.85 14.52 -0.65
N ASP A 83 -1.51 15.66 -0.68
CA ASP A 83 -2.86 15.85 -1.19
C ASP A 83 -2.93 15.58 -2.71
N VAL A 84 -1.90 15.97 -3.46
CA VAL A 84 -1.79 15.67 -4.90
C VAL A 84 -1.58 14.17 -5.13
N ALA A 85 -0.73 13.52 -4.33
CA ALA A 85 -0.55 12.07 -4.37
C ALA A 85 -1.87 11.34 -4.07
N HIS A 86 -2.66 11.83 -3.11
CA HIS A 86 -3.99 11.31 -2.81
C HIS A 86 -4.97 11.55 -3.96
N ALA A 87 -5.00 12.76 -4.52
CA ALA A 87 -5.84 13.10 -5.67
C ALA A 87 -5.52 12.25 -6.90
N ALA A 88 -4.25 11.93 -7.14
CA ALA A 88 -3.80 11.07 -8.24
C ALA A 88 -4.29 9.61 -8.13
N MET A 89 -4.70 9.18 -6.94
CA MET A 89 -5.29 7.86 -6.70
C MET A 89 -6.82 7.89 -6.63
N THR A 90 -7.43 9.06 -6.53
CA THR A 90 -8.88 9.21 -6.25
C THR A 90 -9.57 10.13 -7.23
N THR A 91 -9.46 11.43 -7.06
CA THR A 91 -10.23 12.44 -7.80
C THR A 91 -9.76 12.63 -9.24
N PHE A 92 -8.46 12.53 -9.52
CA PHE A 92 -7.95 12.70 -10.88
C PHE A 92 -8.38 11.55 -11.81
N PRO A 93 -8.25 10.26 -11.41
CA PRO A 93 -8.79 9.16 -12.19
C PRO A 93 -10.31 9.23 -12.36
N ALA A 94 -11.05 9.59 -11.30
CA ALA A 94 -12.51 9.75 -11.38
C ALA A 94 -12.90 10.80 -12.43
N ARG A 95 -12.20 11.93 -12.46
CA ARG A 95 -12.38 12.98 -13.46
C ARG A 95 -12.01 12.51 -14.87
N ALA A 96 -10.91 11.76 -15.03
CA ALA A 96 -10.50 11.23 -16.32
C ALA A 96 -11.54 10.27 -16.90
N MET A 97 -12.22 9.50 -16.05
CA MET A 97 -13.32 8.60 -16.41
C MET A 97 -14.68 9.32 -16.54
N GLN A 98 -14.75 10.63 -16.30
CA GLN A 98 -15.99 11.42 -16.24
C GLN A 98 -16.98 10.93 -15.16
N MET A 99 -16.44 10.35 -14.09
CA MET A 99 -17.20 9.80 -12.95
C MET A 99 -17.01 10.60 -11.64
N GLU A 100 -16.57 11.84 -11.74
CA GLU A 100 -16.28 12.70 -10.59
C GLU A 100 -17.51 13.02 -9.73
N LYS A 101 -18.72 12.75 -10.22
CA LYS A 101 -19.97 12.92 -9.47
C LYS A 101 -20.35 11.72 -8.62
N VAL A 102 -19.70 10.57 -8.82
CA VAL A 102 -20.02 9.31 -8.15
C VAL A 102 -18.81 8.61 -7.54
N LEU A 103 -17.58 9.00 -7.93
CA LEU A 103 -16.34 8.38 -7.49
C LEU A 103 -15.30 9.43 -7.03
N GLY A 104 -14.33 8.97 -6.26
CA GLY A 104 -13.13 9.72 -5.89
C GLY A 104 -13.26 10.63 -4.68
N ARG A 105 -14.43 10.64 -4.01
CA ARG A 105 -14.67 11.44 -2.80
C ARG A 105 -15.53 10.66 -1.79
N ILE A 106 -15.40 11.02 -0.53
CA ILE A 106 -16.29 10.53 0.54
C ILE A 106 -17.35 11.60 0.75
N GLN A 107 -18.51 11.39 0.14
CA GLN A 107 -19.63 12.34 0.14
C GLN A 107 -20.97 11.59 0.02
N PRO A 108 -22.07 12.08 0.59
CA PRO A 108 -23.39 11.49 0.33
C PRO A 108 -23.69 11.39 -1.17
N GLY A 109 -24.21 10.25 -1.61
CA GLY A 109 -24.49 9.97 -3.02
C GLY A 109 -23.30 9.42 -3.83
N TYR A 110 -22.11 9.35 -3.25
CA TYR A 110 -20.96 8.72 -3.89
C TYR A 110 -20.91 7.22 -3.58
N MET A 111 -20.35 6.46 -4.52
CA MET A 111 -20.12 5.04 -4.33
C MET A 111 -19.09 4.81 -3.21
N ALA A 112 -19.43 3.95 -2.28
CA ALA A 112 -18.57 3.63 -1.14
C ALA A 112 -17.44 2.68 -1.55
N ASN A 113 -16.44 3.20 -2.25
CA ASN A 113 -15.17 2.56 -2.55
C ASN A 113 -14.10 3.19 -1.66
N LEU A 114 -13.83 2.55 -0.51
CA LEU A 114 -13.01 3.14 0.54
C LEU A 114 -11.86 2.20 0.94
N VAL A 115 -10.77 2.80 1.38
CA VAL A 115 -9.65 2.10 2.02
C VAL A 115 -9.58 2.59 3.46
N VAL A 116 -9.73 1.68 4.41
CA VAL A 116 -9.63 1.99 5.85
C VAL A 116 -8.26 1.57 6.36
N THR A 117 -7.59 2.48 7.05
CA THR A 117 -6.25 2.27 7.61
C THR A 117 -6.23 2.59 9.10
N ASP A 118 -5.31 1.97 9.84
CA ASP A 118 -5.10 2.23 11.27
C ASP A 118 -4.29 3.51 11.55
N GLY A 119 -3.97 4.28 10.51
CA GLY A 119 -3.25 5.55 10.59
C GLY A 119 -3.17 6.21 9.21
N ASN A 120 -2.27 7.18 9.04
CA ASN A 120 -2.09 7.84 7.76
C ASN A 120 -1.66 6.82 6.69
N TYR A 121 -2.40 6.75 5.56
CA TYR A 121 -2.15 5.83 4.46
C TYR A 121 -0.71 5.93 3.91
N PHE A 122 -0.12 7.11 3.90
CA PHE A 122 1.22 7.35 3.39
C PHE A 122 2.32 6.93 4.39
N ASN A 123 1.99 6.71 5.64
CA ASN A 123 2.95 6.18 6.60
C ASN A 123 3.19 4.67 6.35
N PRO A 124 4.43 4.24 6.10
CA PRO A 124 4.74 2.82 5.87
C PRO A 124 4.36 1.89 7.03
N LYS A 125 4.25 2.42 8.25
CA LYS A 125 3.86 1.66 9.45
C LYS A 125 2.35 1.42 9.52
N SER A 126 1.53 2.24 8.86
CA SER A 126 0.07 2.09 8.85
C SER A 126 -0.34 0.87 8.01
N ARG A 127 -1.33 0.15 8.48
CA ARG A 127 -1.87 -1.04 7.82
C ARG A 127 -3.27 -0.76 7.28
N VAL A 128 -3.56 -1.36 6.14
CA VAL A 128 -4.94 -1.41 5.63
C VAL A 128 -5.70 -2.42 6.45
N THR A 129 -6.79 -2.02 7.07
CA THR A 129 -7.63 -2.86 7.94
C THR A 129 -8.82 -3.42 7.20
N SER A 130 -9.48 -2.60 6.38
CA SER A 130 -10.57 -3.05 5.51
C SER A 130 -10.63 -2.27 4.20
N LEU A 131 -11.30 -2.86 3.24
CA LEU A 131 -11.68 -2.23 1.96
C LEU A 131 -13.19 -2.26 1.86
N TRP A 132 -13.74 -1.17 1.33
CA TRP A 132 -15.15 -1.11 0.95
C TRP A 132 -15.22 -1.07 -0.58
N ILE A 133 -16.00 -1.95 -1.16
CA ILE A 133 -16.21 -2.03 -2.62
C ILE A 133 -17.71 -1.97 -2.85
N ALA A 134 -18.16 -0.92 -3.51
CA ALA A 134 -19.58 -0.67 -3.78
C ALA A 134 -20.48 -0.75 -2.53
N GLY A 135 -19.95 -0.39 -1.36
CA GLY A 135 -20.68 -0.42 -0.08
C GLY A 135 -20.52 -1.71 0.74
N GLU A 136 -19.87 -2.73 0.20
CA GLU A 136 -19.57 -3.98 0.92
C GLU A 136 -18.19 -3.93 1.58
N GLU A 137 -18.11 -4.28 2.87
CA GLU A 137 -16.86 -4.25 3.64
C GLU A 137 -16.12 -5.59 3.55
N HIS A 138 -14.86 -5.54 3.14
CA HIS A 138 -13.92 -6.66 3.09
C HIS A 138 -12.78 -6.46 4.08
N TYR A 139 -12.70 -7.29 5.11
CA TYR A 139 -11.62 -7.23 6.10
C TYR A 139 -10.33 -7.83 5.54
N ILE A 140 -9.22 -7.07 5.65
CA ILE A 140 -7.89 -7.52 5.21
C ILE A 140 -7.03 -7.93 6.40
N ALA A 141 -7.10 -7.18 7.48
CA ALA A 141 -6.42 -7.50 8.72
C ALA A 141 -7.44 -7.78 9.82
N PRO A 142 -7.19 -8.71 10.72
CA PRO A 142 -8.06 -8.90 11.88
C PRO A 142 -8.16 -7.55 12.60
N ARG A 143 -9.39 -7.17 12.96
CA ARG A 143 -9.63 -6.03 13.86
C ARG A 143 -8.69 -6.18 15.04
N HIS A 144 -8.14 -5.06 15.53
CA HIS A 144 -7.35 -5.07 16.75
C HIS A 144 -8.14 -5.80 17.83
N VAL A 145 -7.81 -7.05 18.03
CA VAL A 145 -8.17 -7.72 19.27
C VAL A 145 -7.39 -6.99 20.34
N HIS A 146 -8.05 -6.43 21.32
CA HIS A 146 -7.39 -5.84 22.47
C HIS A 146 -6.30 -6.78 22.95
N ASP A 147 -5.10 -6.28 23.23
CA ASP A 147 -4.02 -7.13 23.76
C ASP A 147 -4.43 -7.57 25.18
N ILE A 148 -5.07 -8.72 25.25
CA ILE A 148 -5.53 -9.32 26.50
C ILE A 148 -4.43 -10.12 27.21
N LYS A 149 -3.15 -9.97 26.79
CA LYS A 149 -2.04 -10.63 27.47
C LYS A 149 -1.92 -10.14 28.90
N GLY A 150 -1.60 -11.05 29.75
CA GLY A 150 -1.44 -10.78 31.19
C GLY A 150 -2.25 -11.73 32.05
N GLU A 151 -2.27 -11.43 33.31
CA GLU A 151 -3.04 -12.15 34.30
C GLU A 151 -4.30 -11.37 34.62
N TRP A 152 -5.45 -12.02 34.43
CA TRP A 152 -6.76 -11.44 34.65
C TRP A 152 -7.46 -12.21 35.78
N LYS A 153 -8.13 -11.47 36.65
CA LYS A 153 -8.96 -12.06 37.70
C LYS A 153 -10.43 -11.86 37.34
N LEU A 154 -11.10 -12.98 37.07
CA LEU A 154 -12.54 -13.00 36.81
C LEU A 154 -13.27 -13.38 38.08
N ASN A 155 -14.12 -12.49 38.59
CA ASN A 155 -14.99 -12.73 39.73
C ASN A 155 -16.45 -12.95 39.25
N VAL A 156 -17.02 -14.09 39.53
CA VAL A 156 -18.42 -14.40 39.24
C VAL A 156 -19.11 -14.89 40.51
N GLY A 157 -19.84 -13.97 41.14
CA GLY A 157 -20.35 -14.23 42.51
C GLY A 157 -19.21 -14.45 43.49
N ASP A 158 -19.27 -15.55 44.26
CA ASP A 158 -18.25 -15.93 45.24
C ASP A 158 -17.04 -16.68 44.61
N ILE A 159 -17.07 -16.94 43.31
CA ILE A 159 -16.01 -17.68 42.63
C ILE A 159 -15.04 -16.70 41.97
N SER A 160 -13.75 -16.85 42.27
CA SER A 160 -12.67 -16.08 41.67
C SER A 160 -11.75 -17.00 40.86
N VAL A 161 -11.63 -16.73 39.57
CA VAL A 161 -10.78 -17.49 38.64
C VAL A 161 -9.67 -16.60 38.09
N GLN A 162 -8.43 -17.11 38.14
CA GLN A 162 -7.29 -16.45 37.53
C GLN A 162 -7.10 -16.99 36.12
N LEU A 163 -7.09 -16.07 35.11
CA LEU A 163 -6.89 -16.36 33.70
C LEU A 163 -5.56 -15.76 33.25
N LYS A 164 -4.69 -16.58 32.66
CA LYS A 164 -3.42 -16.13 32.09
C LYS A 164 -3.42 -16.27 30.60
N PHE A 165 -3.39 -15.12 29.88
CA PHE A 165 -3.29 -15.10 28.43
C PHE A 165 -1.85 -14.85 27.99
N SER A 166 -1.30 -15.75 27.17
CA SER A 166 0.03 -15.65 26.58
C SER A 166 -0.02 -15.69 25.05
N LYS A 167 1.04 -15.21 24.39
CA LYS A 167 1.14 -15.39 22.93
C LYS A 167 1.15 -16.86 22.58
N PRO A 168 0.40 -17.28 21.53
CA PRO A 168 0.52 -18.64 21.04
C PRO A 168 1.96 -18.89 20.58
N ASN A 169 2.59 -19.95 21.07
CA ASN A 169 3.90 -20.38 20.59
C ASN A 169 3.79 -20.67 19.09
N LYS A 170 4.59 -20.01 18.27
CA LYS A 170 4.76 -20.40 16.87
C LYS A 170 5.38 -21.80 16.85
N LYS A 171 4.54 -22.84 16.79
CA LYS A 171 5.02 -24.20 16.50
C LYS A 171 5.76 -24.15 15.17
N LYS A 172 7.02 -24.55 15.16
CA LYS A 172 7.74 -24.90 13.94
C LYS A 172 6.86 -25.84 13.15
N LYS A 173 6.65 -25.57 11.85
CA LYS A 173 5.99 -26.50 10.93
C LYS A 173 6.75 -27.82 11.03
N SER A 174 6.18 -28.83 11.68
CA SER A 174 6.65 -30.19 11.60
C SER A 174 6.38 -30.65 10.17
N SER A 175 7.43 -31.05 9.47
CA SER A 175 7.37 -31.77 8.21
C SER A 175 6.44 -32.96 8.37
N ALA A 176 5.40 -33.04 7.55
CA ALA A 176 4.52 -34.19 7.48
C ALA A 176 5.35 -35.37 6.97
N THR A 177 5.60 -36.33 7.86
CA THR A 177 6.14 -37.65 7.52
C THR A 177 5.03 -38.43 6.82
N SER A 178 5.32 -38.86 5.59
CA SER A 178 4.49 -39.73 4.78
C SER A 178 4.07 -40.98 5.53
N ALA A 179 2.78 -41.28 5.52
CA ALA A 179 2.23 -42.53 6.06
C ALA A 179 2.72 -43.73 5.21
N PRO A 180 2.96 -44.91 5.82
CA PRO A 180 3.38 -46.09 5.10
C PRO A 180 2.21 -46.69 4.34
N THR A 181 2.44 -47.01 3.08
CA THR A 181 1.55 -47.77 2.20
C THR A 181 1.41 -49.22 2.76
N SER A 182 0.26 -49.61 3.25
CA SER A 182 -0.03 -51.02 3.54
C SER A 182 -0.25 -51.75 2.22
N LYS A 183 0.66 -52.68 1.89
CA LYS A 183 0.39 -53.77 0.96
C LYS A 183 -0.48 -54.78 1.71
N GLY A 184 -1.73 -54.97 1.26
CA GLY A 184 -2.59 -56.10 1.62
C GLY A 184 -2.61 -57.12 0.51
N LEU A 185 -2.58 -58.37 0.87
CA LEU A 185 -2.66 -59.61 0.13
C LEU A 185 -3.82 -59.65 -0.89
#